data_437cc638e19833192614b77e76acf5ad
#
_entry.id   437cc638e19833192614b77e76acf5ad
#
_cell.length_a   1.000
_cell.length_b   1.000
_cell.length_c   1.000
_cell.angle_alpha   90.00
_cell.angle_beta   90.00
_cell.angle_gamma   90.00
#
_symmetry.space_group_name_H-M   'P 1'
#
loop_
_entity.id
_entity.type
_entity.pdbx_description
1 polymer ?
#
loop_
_entity_poly.entity_id
_entity_poly.type
_entity_poly.pdbx_seq_one_letter_code
_entity_poly.pdbx_strand_id
1 'polypeptide(L)'
;MHYLALFFAGAFLCNSLPHLAAGLRGEPFPSPFAKPPGEGDSSPLVNFFWGLFNLLAGGYIVSTHPLVFGINPDFLTVLAGVVFLGGWISVHFGRVRSRKGGK
;
A
#
# COMPACT_ATOMS: atom_id res chain seq x y z
N MET A 1 0.13 8.52 -20.13
CA MET A 1 0.89 8.05 -18.95
C MET A 1 0.58 8.81 -17.68
N HIS A 2 0.11 10.08 -17.83
CA HIS A 2 -0.19 10.91 -16.66
C HIS A 2 -1.19 10.25 -15.70
N TYR A 3 -2.35 9.82 -16.20
CA TYR A 3 -3.36 9.20 -15.34
C TYR A 3 -2.93 7.83 -14.82
N LEU A 4 -2.20 7.08 -15.63
CA LEU A 4 -1.65 5.79 -15.17
C LEU A 4 -0.69 6.01 -14.01
N ALA A 5 0.17 7.02 -14.10
CA ALA A 5 1.10 7.36 -13.02
C ALA A 5 0.34 7.75 -11.75
N LEU A 6 -0.70 8.58 -11.88
CA LEU A 6 -1.49 9.00 -10.71
C LEU A 6 -2.25 7.84 -10.08
N PHE A 7 -2.75 6.91 -10.88
CA PHE A 7 -3.40 5.71 -10.35
C PHE A 7 -2.42 4.92 -9.50
N PHE A 8 -1.20 4.68 -10.00
CA PHE A 8 -0.19 3.96 -9.24
C PHE A 8 0.31 4.74 -8.04
N ALA A 9 0.33 6.07 -8.11
CA ALA A 9 0.65 6.87 -6.94
C ALA A 9 -0.32 6.58 -5.80
N GLY A 10 -1.61 6.55 -6.10
CA GLY A 10 -2.62 6.19 -5.11
C GLY A 10 -2.43 4.78 -4.57
N ALA A 11 -2.12 3.83 -5.46
CA ALA A 11 -1.87 2.45 -5.07
C ALA A 11 -0.66 2.34 -4.13
N PHE A 12 0.46 2.97 -4.48
CA PHE A 12 1.66 2.95 -3.63
C PHE A 12 1.39 3.58 -2.27
N LEU A 13 0.75 4.75 -2.25
CA LEU A 13 0.46 5.45 -1.00
C LEU A 13 -0.45 4.62 -0.09
N CYS A 14 -1.47 3.98 -0.67
CA CYS A 14 -2.35 3.11 0.09
C CYS A 14 -1.61 1.90 0.62
N ASN A 15 -0.77 1.26 -0.22
CA ASN A 15 -0.04 0.07 0.18
C ASN A 15 1.03 0.35 1.24
N SER A 16 1.49 1.60 1.35
CA SER A 16 2.45 1.97 2.39
C SER A 16 1.86 1.83 3.79
N LEU A 17 0.55 2.07 3.93
CA LEU A 17 -0.10 2.20 5.24
C LEU A 17 -0.03 0.94 6.10
N PRO A 18 -0.45 -0.25 5.62
CA PRO A 18 -0.44 -1.44 6.48
C PRO A 18 0.98 -1.84 6.88
N HIS A 19 1.95 -1.67 5.97
CA HIS A 19 3.33 -2.05 6.26
C HIS A 19 4.00 -1.09 7.22
N LEU A 20 3.81 0.22 7.03
CA LEU A 20 4.31 1.22 7.98
C LEU A 20 3.65 1.04 9.34
N ALA A 21 2.34 0.82 9.37
CA ALA A 21 1.61 0.64 10.62
C ALA A 21 2.14 -0.57 11.39
N ALA A 22 2.29 -1.70 10.72
CA ALA A 22 2.81 -2.91 11.36
C ALA A 22 4.25 -2.71 11.83
N GLY A 23 5.10 -2.16 10.96
CA GLY A 23 6.50 -1.95 11.29
C GLY A 23 6.69 -1.03 12.48
N LEU A 24 5.96 0.08 12.50
CA LEU A 24 6.08 1.07 13.59
C LEU A 24 5.49 0.55 14.90
N ARG A 25 4.57 -0.41 14.85
CA ARG A 25 4.02 -1.05 16.05
C ARG A 25 4.81 -2.27 16.50
N GLY A 26 5.86 -2.64 15.77
CA GLY A 26 6.63 -3.83 16.10
C GLY A 26 5.88 -5.13 15.84
N GLU A 27 4.97 -5.14 14.88
CA GLU A 27 4.16 -6.31 14.55
C GLU A 27 4.63 -6.95 13.24
N PRO A 28 4.74 -8.29 13.20
CA PRO A 28 4.98 -8.97 11.92
C PRO A 28 3.74 -8.83 11.03
N PHE A 29 3.97 -8.85 9.71
CA PHE A 29 2.89 -8.67 8.76
C PHE A 29 3.30 -9.23 7.40
N PRO A 30 2.36 -9.74 6.58
CA PRO A 30 2.71 -10.28 5.27
C PRO A 30 3.34 -9.23 4.37
N SER A 31 4.32 -9.67 3.57
CA SER A 31 4.96 -8.83 2.56
C SER A 31 5.37 -9.69 1.38
N PRO A 32 5.73 -9.08 0.23
CA PRO A 32 6.22 -9.87 -0.91
C PRO A 32 7.49 -10.64 -0.61
N PHE A 33 8.21 -10.29 0.45
CA PHE A 33 9.49 -10.91 0.81
C PHE A 33 9.32 -12.09 1.76
N ALA A 34 8.11 -12.33 2.24
CA ALA A 34 7.81 -13.45 3.12
C ALA A 34 7.63 -14.75 2.33
N LYS A 35 7.55 -15.85 3.02
CA LYS A 35 7.31 -17.18 2.42
C LYS A 35 6.07 -17.79 3.04
N PRO A 36 5.01 -18.03 2.26
CA PRO A 36 4.88 -17.63 0.85
C PRO A 36 4.66 -16.13 0.70
N PRO A 37 5.05 -15.55 -0.46
CA PRO A 37 4.92 -14.09 -0.65
C PRO A 37 3.48 -13.61 -0.43
N GLY A 38 3.35 -12.51 0.32
CA GLY A 38 2.05 -11.91 0.59
C GLY A 38 1.18 -12.68 1.57
N GLU A 39 1.65 -13.81 2.10
CA GLU A 39 0.90 -14.65 3.04
C GLU A 39 1.66 -14.95 4.32
N GLY A 40 2.94 -15.31 4.21
CA GLY A 40 3.79 -15.45 5.38
C GLY A 40 4.14 -14.09 5.96
N ASP A 41 4.57 -14.06 7.21
CA ASP A 41 4.91 -12.81 7.89
C ASP A 41 6.37 -12.45 7.68
N SER A 42 6.62 -11.17 7.41
CA SER A 42 7.94 -10.57 7.49
C SER A 42 8.09 -9.84 8.82
N SER A 43 9.34 -9.57 9.20
CA SER A 43 9.61 -8.87 10.45
C SER A 43 9.07 -7.44 10.42
N PRO A 44 8.88 -6.83 11.60
CA PRO A 44 8.48 -5.41 11.65
C PRO A 44 9.43 -4.51 10.87
N LEU A 45 10.75 -4.75 10.96
CA LEU A 45 11.72 -3.90 10.26
C LEU A 45 11.58 -4.01 8.74
N VAL A 46 11.40 -5.22 8.21
CA VAL A 46 11.16 -5.43 6.77
C VAL A 46 9.90 -4.70 6.35
N ASN A 47 8.84 -4.78 7.14
CA ASN A 47 7.60 -4.09 6.83
C ASN A 47 7.76 -2.57 6.85
N PHE A 48 8.53 -2.04 7.81
CA PHE A 48 8.80 -0.61 7.84
C PHE A 48 9.49 -0.16 6.55
N PHE A 49 10.55 -0.85 6.13
CA PHE A 49 11.25 -0.45 4.91
C PHE A 49 10.42 -0.65 3.65
N TRP A 50 9.63 -1.72 3.60
CA TRP A 50 8.73 -1.92 2.46
C TRP A 50 7.67 -0.84 2.39
N GLY A 51 7.09 -0.47 3.55
CA GLY A 51 6.14 0.63 3.62
C GLY A 51 6.77 1.96 3.22
N LEU A 52 7.98 2.21 3.70
CA LEU A 52 8.71 3.45 3.35
C LEU A 52 8.96 3.52 1.84
N PHE A 53 9.39 2.43 1.22
CA PHE A 53 9.58 2.38 -0.22
C PHE A 53 8.29 2.76 -0.96
N ASN A 54 7.16 2.18 -0.54
CA ASN A 54 5.87 2.48 -1.16
C ASN A 54 5.49 3.95 -1.00
N LEU A 55 5.73 4.50 0.19
CA LEU A 55 5.45 5.91 0.46
C LEU A 55 6.30 6.81 -0.43
N LEU A 56 7.59 6.52 -0.54
CA LEU A 56 8.49 7.31 -1.37
C LEU A 56 8.16 7.19 -2.85
N ALA A 57 7.80 6.00 -3.31
CA ALA A 57 7.41 5.79 -4.71
C ALA A 57 6.16 6.61 -5.04
N GLY A 58 5.14 6.53 -4.19
CA GLY A 58 3.92 7.32 -4.40
C GLY A 58 4.17 8.81 -4.32
N GLY A 59 4.95 9.24 -3.33
CA GLY A 59 5.31 10.65 -3.17
C GLY A 59 6.11 11.18 -4.34
N TYR A 60 7.04 10.39 -4.87
CA TYR A 60 7.81 10.78 -6.05
C TYR A 60 6.90 11.02 -7.26
N ILE A 61 5.96 10.11 -7.50
CA ILE A 61 5.04 10.26 -8.63
C ILE A 61 4.24 11.56 -8.47
N VAL A 62 3.71 11.81 -7.28
CA VAL A 62 2.94 13.04 -7.03
C VAL A 62 3.82 14.28 -7.23
N SER A 63 5.11 14.21 -6.86
CA SER A 63 6.01 15.35 -7.04
C SER A 63 6.28 15.66 -8.50
N THR A 64 6.25 14.64 -9.39
CA THR A 64 6.45 14.83 -10.84
C THR A 64 5.13 15.06 -11.58
N HIS A 65 4.00 14.78 -10.95
CA HIS A 65 2.66 15.04 -11.48
C HIS A 65 1.88 15.81 -10.42
N PRO A 66 2.15 17.12 -10.24
CA PRO A 66 1.59 17.89 -9.14
C PRO A 66 0.08 17.80 -9.07
N LEU A 67 -0.43 17.70 -7.85
CA LEU A 67 -1.81 17.38 -7.56
C LEU A 67 -2.48 18.52 -6.79
N VAL A 68 -3.65 18.92 -7.24
CA VAL A 68 -4.49 19.88 -6.51
C VAL A 68 -5.62 19.08 -5.88
N PHE A 69 -5.79 19.21 -4.57
CA PHE A 69 -6.88 18.52 -3.88
C PHE A 69 -8.23 19.10 -4.31
N GLY A 70 -9.19 18.21 -4.51
CA GLY A 70 -10.53 18.60 -4.90
C GLY A 70 -11.15 17.59 -5.86
N ILE A 71 -12.35 17.93 -6.36
CA ILE A 71 -13.05 17.06 -7.31
C ILE A 71 -12.56 17.42 -8.71
N ASN A 72 -11.47 16.81 -9.11
CA ASN A 72 -10.89 16.99 -10.44
C ASN A 72 -10.34 15.64 -10.91
N PRO A 73 -10.10 15.49 -12.25
CA PRO A 73 -9.69 14.18 -12.79
C PRO A 73 -8.40 13.62 -12.16
N ASP A 74 -7.44 14.49 -11.87
CA ASP A 74 -6.16 14.04 -11.30
C ASP A 74 -6.37 13.46 -9.90
N PHE A 75 -7.05 14.20 -9.04
CA PHE A 75 -7.30 13.75 -7.67
C PHE A 75 -8.15 12.48 -7.65
N LEU A 76 -9.20 12.43 -8.50
CA LEU A 76 -10.07 11.26 -8.57
C LEU A 76 -9.31 10.03 -9.07
N THR A 77 -8.31 10.21 -9.94
CA THR A 77 -7.48 9.11 -10.41
C THR A 77 -6.61 8.54 -9.29
N VAL A 78 -6.00 9.43 -8.48
CA VAL A 78 -5.26 8.98 -7.30
C VAL A 78 -6.18 8.23 -6.34
N LEU A 79 -7.36 8.77 -6.10
CA LEU A 79 -8.34 8.13 -5.23
C LEU A 79 -8.78 6.77 -5.76
N ALA A 80 -8.93 6.63 -7.08
CA ALA A 80 -9.25 5.35 -7.70
C ALA A 80 -8.17 4.31 -7.41
N GLY A 81 -6.90 4.72 -7.46
CA GLY A 81 -5.78 3.82 -7.10
C GLY A 81 -5.86 3.38 -5.64
N VAL A 82 -6.18 4.31 -4.74
CA VAL A 82 -6.34 3.98 -3.33
C VAL A 82 -7.48 2.99 -3.13
N VAL A 83 -8.63 3.24 -3.74
CA VAL A 83 -9.81 2.39 -3.57
C VAL A 83 -9.58 1.00 -4.17
N PHE A 84 -8.99 0.95 -5.36
CA PHE A 84 -8.73 -0.33 -6.03
C PHE A 84 -7.77 -1.19 -5.22
N LEU A 85 -6.62 -0.62 -4.86
CA LEU A 85 -5.63 -1.38 -4.10
C LEU A 85 -6.11 -1.66 -2.68
N GLY A 86 -6.69 -0.65 -2.02
CA GLY A 86 -7.19 -0.82 -0.65
C GLY A 86 -8.25 -1.90 -0.57
N GLY A 87 -9.17 -1.93 -1.53
CA GLY A 87 -10.19 -2.97 -1.60
C GLY A 87 -9.56 -4.34 -1.79
N TRP A 88 -8.61 -4.45 -2.72
CA TRP A 88 -7.96 -5.73 -2.99
C TRP A 88 -7.18 -6.25 -1.77
N ILE A 89 -6.33 -5.40 -1.16
CA ILE A 89 -5.53 -5.87 -0.02
C ILE A 89 -6.39 -6.12 1.22
N SER A 90 -7.49 -5.40 1.39
CA SER A 90 -8.41 -5.68 2.50
C SER A 90 -8.95 -7.10 2.41
N VAL A 91 -9.35 -7.51 1.23
CA VAL A 91 -9.84 -8.87 1.01
C VAL A 91 -8.71 -9.88 1.16
N HIS A 92 -7.56 -9.60 0.53
CA HIS A 92 -6.43 -10.52 0.56
C HIS A 92 -5.91 -10.75 1.98
N PHE A 93 -5.62 -9.68 2.70
CA PHE A 93 -5.08 -9.81 4.06
C PHE A 93 -6.13 -10.33 5.04
N GLY A 94 -7.40 -10.05 4.79
CA GLY A 94 -8.48 -10.64 5.58
C GLY A 94 -8.51 -12.16 5.43
N ARG A 95 -8.34 -12.66 4.20
CA ARG A 95 -8.26 -14.10 3.95
C ARG A 95 -7.03 -14.73 4.59
N VAL A 96 -5.88 -14.07 4.45
CA VAL A 96 -4.64 -14.57 5.05
C VAL A 96 -4.79 -14.67 6.56
N ARG A 97 -5.31 -13.63 7.18
CA ARG A 97 -5.50 -13.61 8.62
C ARG A 97 -6.48 -14.69 9.07
N SER A 98 -7.56 -14.89 8.33
CA SER A 98 -8.53 -15.94 8.62
C SER A 98 -7.89 -17.33 8.56
N ARG A 99 -7.05 -17.58 7.54
CA ARG A 99 -6.35 -18.87 7.42
C ARG A 99 -5.36 -19.10 8.55
N LYS A 100 -4.84 -18.02 9.16
CA LYS A 100 -3.92 -18.10 10.30
C LYS A 100 -4.65 -18.18 11.63
N GLY A 101 -5.95 -18.45 11.63
CA GLY A 101 -6.73 -18.61 12.84
C GLY A 101 -7.56 -17.41 13.24
N GLY A 102 -7.74 -16.45 12.35
CA GLY A 102 -8.62 -15.30 12.57
C GLY A 102 -8.14 -14.31 13.61
N LYS A 103 -6.85 -14.34 13.92
CA LYS A 103 -6.28 -13.48 14.96
C LYS A 103 -5.75 -12.18 14.39
#